data_16e5de97ff225a78b1e0e48bca47c8d3
#
_entry.id   16e5de97ff225a78b1e0e48bca47c8d3
#
_cell.length_a   1.000
_cell.length_b   1.000
_cell.length_c   1.000
_cell.angle_alpha   90.00
_cell.angle_beta   90.00
_cell.angle_gamma   90.00
#
_symmetry.space_group_name_H-M   'P 1'
#
loop_
_entity.id
_entity.type
_entity.pdbx_description
1 polymer ?
#
loop_
_entity_poly.entity_id
_entity_poly.type
_entity_poly.pdbx_seq_one_letter_code
_entity_poly.pdbx_strand_id
1 'polypeptide(L)'
;FSLKPEYGHKPEYGLKPEYAIKPEPSVKNAEISVLEAELQSMRKLLESMNRQMEKLDGEQGVWPVPLQKWADLLRERGISPQLIKRLLRTVQQEVREEDWPDEERVRASIRGSIRQICSKTAAIQPGVLKPRVVALIGPTGVGKTTTIGKLAAGFSIVDKRRVALITADTYRVAAVDQLKTFGEIIGVPVEVVMTPSSLKEAIARHQDKELIFIDTAGRSPHHELHMSELRAFLEKAQPDLTMLVMSAATQAADLAKIYERFANLTTHLVFTKMDETVCGGTILSLLDRTELPVAYITNGQNVPDDIEVATPERLTRYILGEED
;
A
#
# COMPACT_ATOMS: atom_id res chain seq x y z
N PHE A 1 -3.65 64.81 61.44
CA PHE A 1 -4.66 65.65 62.02
C PHE A 1 -5.94 64.87 62.07
N SER A 2 -6.29 64.18 63.16
CA SER A 2 -7.00 64.74 64.33
C SER A 2 -8.48 64.94 64.00
N LEU A 3 -9.42 64.49 64.66
CA LEU A 3 -9.76 64.03 66.01
C LEU A 3 -11.20 63.43 65.98
N LYS A 4 -11.43 62.47 66.87
CA LYS A 4 -12.73 62.12 67.48
C LYS A 4 -13.30 63.35 68.26
N PRO A 5 -14.45 63.32 68.93
CA PRO A 5 -15.31 62.21 69.41
C PRO A 5 -16.86 62.61 69.33
N GLU A 6 -17.86 62.03 69.86
CA GLU A 6 -18.27 61.34 71.09
C GLU A 6 -19.82 61.30 71.16
N TYR A 7 -20.32 60.24 71.85
CA TYR A 7 -21.47 60.08 72.75
C TYR A 7 -22.92 60.35 72.33
N GLY A 8 -23.75 59.36 72.50
CA GLY A 8 -24.80 59.34 73.47
C GLY A 8 -26.06 58.54 73.24
N HIS A 9 -26.30 57.60 74.12
CA HIS A 9 -27.52 57.09 74.72
C HIS A 9 -28.35 55.96 74.05
N LYS A 10 -28.45 54.87 74.81
CA LYS A 10 -29.39 53.79 74.93
C LYS A 10 -30.80 54.29 75.34
N PRO A 11 -31.82 53.42 75.50
CA PRO A 11 -32.19 52.10 74.91
C PRO A 11 -33.70 52.05 74.58
N GLU A 12 -34.14 51.05 73.82
CA GLU A 12 -35.47 50.44 74.01
C GLU A 12 -35.59 49.03 73.55
N TYR A 13 -36.30 48.23 74.32
CA TYR A 13 -36.55 46.79 74.15
C TYR A 13 -37.56 46.59 73.08
N GLY A 14 -37.28 45.58 72.16
CA GLY A 14 -38.22 45.12 71.19
C GLY A 14 -37.91 43.73 70.67
N LEU A 15 -38.55 42.76 71.22
CA LEU A 15 -38.95 41.42 70.73
C LEU A 15 -38.08 40.77 69.61
N LYS A 16 -37.57 39.58 69.92
CA LYS A 16 -36.93 38.61 69.04
C LYS A 16 -37.96 38.15 67.98
N PRO A 17 -37.58 38.06 66.66
CA PRO A 17 -38.22 37.18 65.72
C PRO A 17 -37.61 35.78 65.81
N GLU A 18 -38.45 34.82 65.70
CA GLU A 18 -38.27 33.35 65.68
C GLU A 18 -37.12 32.90 64.78
N TYR A 19 -36.39 31.92 65.28
CA TYR A 19 -35.48 31.11 64.53
C TYR A 19 -36.26 30.30 63.47
N ALA A 20 -36.21 30.73 62.20
CA ALA A 20 -36.58 29.89 61.08
C ALA A 20 -35.57 28.73 61.02
N ILE A 21 -35.94 27.54 61.41
CA ILE A 21 -35.25 26.30 61.24
C ILE A 21 -35.23 26.02 59.71
N LYS A 22 -34.05 26.22 59.06
CA LYS A 22 -33.85 25.64 57.71
C LYS A 22 -33.99 24.13 57.80
N PRO A 23 -34.81 23.46 57.01
CA PRO A 23 -34.88 22.02 56.98
C PRO A 23 -33.51 21.47 56.56
N GLU A 24 -32.88 20.69 57.41
CA GLU A 24 -31.74 19.86 57.02
C GLU A 24 -32.16 18.96 55.87
N PRO A 25 -31.34 18.83 54.79
CA PRO A 25 -31.66 17.89 53.72
C PRO A 25 -31.71 16.48 54.31
N SER A 26 -32.85 15.82 54.21
CA SER A 26 -33.04 14.47 54.74
C SER A 26 -31.95 13.56 54.17
N VAL A 27 -31.37 12.71 55.03
CA VAL A 27 -30.30 11.75 54.67
C VAL A 27 -30.67 10.96 53.41
N LYS A 28 -31.96 10.67 53.21
CA LYS A 28 -32.49 10.06 51.97
C LYS A 28 -32.19 10.83 50.68
N ASN A 29 -32.22 12.16 50.70
CA ASN A 29 -31.93 12.98 49.48
C ASN A 29 -30.43 12.97 49.14
N ALA A 30 -29.56 12.86 50.14
CA ALA A 30 -28.12 12.73 49.90
C ALA A 30 -27.78 11.34 49.33
N GLU A 31 -28.39 10.27 49.83
CA GLU A 31 -28.21 8.92 49.29
C GLU A 31 -28.76 8.79 47.85
N ILE A 32 -29.90 9.41 47.54
CA ILE A 32 -30.48 9.43 46.21
C ILE A 32 -29.54 10.18 45.22
N SER A 33 -28.97 11.29 45.64
CA SER A 33 -28.04 12.05 44.77
C SER A 33 -26.73 11.31 44.49
N VAL A 34 -26.23 10.53 45.45
CA VAL A 34 -25.07 9.66 45.25
C VAL A 34 -25.39 8.51 44.30
N LEU A 35 -26.55 7.88 44.46
CA LEU A 35 -27.00 6.81 43.56
C LEU A 35 -27.23 7.31 42.12
N GLU A 36 -27.76 8.51 41.95
CA GLU A 36 -27.94 9.15 40.63
C GLU A 36 -26.59 9.48 39.99
N ALA A 37 -25.60 9.93 40.75
CA ALA A 37 -24.25 10.17 40.26
C ALA A 37 -23.54 8.85 39.84
N GLU A 38 -23.71 7.78 40.61
CA GLU A 38 -23.21 6.45 40.25
C GLU A 38 -23.87 5.90 39.01
N LEU A 39 -25.19 6.02 38.87
CA LEU A 39 -25.94 5.64 37.68
C LEU A 39 -25.48 6.43 36.42
N GLN A 40 -25.23 7.72 36.59
CA GLN A 40 -24.71 8.55 35.48
C GLN A 40 -23.27 8.14 35.10
N SER A 41 -22.43 7.82 36.07
CA SER A 41 -21.07 7.36 35.82
C SER A 41 -21.08 5.99 35.09
N MET A 42 -21.96 5.09 35.54
CA MET A 42 -22.12 3.78 34.91
C MET A 42 -22.70 3.85 33.49
N ARG A 43 -23.65 4.78 33.24
CA ARG A 43 -24.13 5.06 31.86
C ARG A 43 -23.01 5.60 30.97
N LYS A 44 -22.21 6.55 31.45
CA LYS A 44 -21.04 7.06 30.70
C LYS A 44 -20.02 5.98 30.40
N LEU A 45 -19.79 5.08 31.34
CA LEU A 45 -18.89 3.94 31.15
C LEU A 45 -19.43 2.98 30.08
N LEU A 46 -20.73 2.62 30.16
CA LEU A 46 -21.40 1.80 29.15
C LEU A 46 -21.40 2.46 27.76
N GLU A 47 -21.65 3.75 27.67
CA GLU A 47 -21.55 4.48 26.41
C GLU A 47 -20.12 4.52 25.84
N SER A 48 -19.11 4.65 26.72
CA SER A 48 -17.71 4.60 26.31
C SER A 48 -17.30 3.18 25.86
N MET A 49 -17.75 2.15 26.56
CA MET A 49 -17.55 0.76 26.16
C MET A 49 -18.27 0.43 24.85
N ASN A 50 -19.51 0.87 24.66
CA ASN A 50 -20.22 0.72 23.37
C ASN A 50 -19.48 1.44 22.24
N ARG A 51 -18.99 2.66 22.45
CA ARG A 51 -18.18 3.38 21.44
C ARG A 51 -16.83 2.69 21.18
N GLN A 52 -16.23 2.05 22.16
CA GLN A 52 -15.05 1.23 21.97
C GLN A 52 -15.38 -0.09 21.25
N MET A 53 -16.48 -0.75 21.58
CA MET A 53 -16.98 -1.93 20.86
C MET A 53 -17.36 -1.57 19.42
N GLU A 54 -18.06 -0.46 19.17
CA GLU A 54 -18.36 0.01 17.81
C GLU A 54 -17.09 0.35 17.01
N LYS A 55 -16.03 0.83 17.67
CA LYS A 55 -14.71 1.00 17.01
C LYS A 55 -14.03 -0.34 16.76
N LEU A 56 -14.10 -1.27 17.69
CA LEU A 56 -13.58 -2.65 17.55
C LEU A 56 -14.40 -3.46 16.52
N ASP A 57 -15.72 -3.35 16.54
CA ASP A 57 -16.61 -3.90 15.49
C ASP A 57 -16.42 -3.20 14.14
N GLY A 58 -15.99 -1.95 14.12
CA GLY A 58 -15.59 -1.23 12.92
C GLY A 58 -14.33 -1.80 12.27
N GLU A 59 -13.40 -2.36 13.07
CA GLU A 59 -12.16 -2.97 12.60
C GLU A 59 -12.24 -4.51 12.47
N GLN A 60 -13.08 -5.17 13.27
CA GLN A 60 -13.31 -6.62 13.22
C GLN A 60 -14.80 -6.90 13.07
N GLY A 61 -15.37 -6.57 11.91
CA GLY A 61 -16.79 -6.87 11.67
C GLY A 61 -17.11 -8.32 12.01
N VAL A 62 -18.05 -8.55 12.91
CA VAL A 62 -18.61 -9.87 13.16
C VAL A 62 -19.45 -10.23 11.94
N TRP A 63 -18.92 -11.12 11.12
CA TRP A 63 -19.60 -11.57 9.91
C TRP A 63 -20.55 -12.72 10.25
N PRO A 64 -21.64 -12.92 9.49
CA PRO A 64 -22.42 -14.16 9.55
C PRO A 64 -21.50 -15.38 9.41
N VAL A 65 -21.82 -16.44 10.15
CA VAL A 65 -20.96 -17.65 10.25
C VAL A 65 -20.45 -18.15 8.89
N PRO A 66 -21.26 -18.21 7.81
CA PRO A 66 -20.75 -18.64 6.51
C PRO A 66 -19.70 -17.70 5.88
N LEU A 67 -19.74 -16.39 6.22
CA LEU A 67 -18.81 -15.39 5.68
C LEU A 67 -17.60 -15.18 6.60
N GLN A 68 -17.64 -15.59 7.87
CA GLN A 68 -16.55 -15.41 8.82
C GLN A 68 -15.28 -16.13 8.35
N LYS A 69 -15.39 -17.35 7.82
CA LYS A 69 -14.25 -18.09 7.27
C LYS A 69 -13.56 -17.36 6.12
N TRP A 70 -14.33 -16.65 5.30
CA TRP A 70 -13.77 -15.83 4.22
C TRP A 70 -13.08 -14.58 4.75
N ALA A 71 -13.62 -13.94 5.79
CA ALA A 71 -12.95 -12.83 6.46
C ALA A 71 -11.59 -13.26 7.01
N ASP A 72 -11.51 -14.44 7.63
CA ASP A 72 -10.29 -14.99 8.21
C ASP A 72 -9.28 -15.36 7.12
N LEU A 73 -9.70 -16.06 6.06
CA LEU A 73 -8.87 -16.37 4.90
C LEU A 73 -8.27 -15.11 4.26
N LEU A 74 -9.10 -14.10 4.00
CA LEU A 74 -8.64 -12.85 3.38
C LEU A 74 -7.66 -12.09 4.29
N ARG A 75 -7.85 -12.19 5.62
CA ARG A 75 -6.93 -11.61 6.61
C ARG A 75 -5.58 -12.35 6.61
N GLU A 76 -5.60 -13.68 6.57
CA GLU A 76 -4.38 -14.49 6.45
C GLU A 76 -3.60 -14.19 5.16
N ARG A 77 -4.29 -13.84 4.09
CA ARG A 77 -3.67 -13.38 2.83
C ARG A 77 -3.13 -11.95 2.90
N GLY A 78 -3.22 -11.27 4.05
CA GLY A 78 -2.70 -9.91 4.26
C GLY A 78 -3.56 -8.80 3.67
N ILE A 79 -4.84 -9.06 3.38
CA ILE A 79 -5.78 -8.03 2.92
C ILE A 79 -6.20 -7.15 4.10
N SER A 80 -6.24 -5.83 3.90
CA SER A 80 -6.59 -4.89 4.95
C SER A 80 -8.04 -5.06 5.43
N PRO A 81 -8.33 -4.80 6.72
CA PRO A 81 -9.69 -4.93 7.27
C PRO A 81 -10.75 -4.13 6.50
N GLN A 82 -10.40 -2.92 6.05
CA GLN A 82 -11.29 -2.07 5.27
C GLN A 82 -11.64 -2.70 3.92
N LEU A 83 -10.65 -3.31 3.28
CA LEU A 83 -10.85 -3.97 1.99
C LEU A 83 -11.63 -5.27 2.16
N ILE A 84 -11.36 -6.07 3.20
CA ILE A 84 -12.17 -7.25 3.56
C ILE A 84 -13.64 -6.85 3.75
N LYS A 85 -13.89 -5.78 4.51
CA LYS A 85 -15.24 -5.26 4.74
C LYS A 85 -15.95 -4.90 3.42
N ARG A 86 -15.24 -4.29 2.49
CA ARG A 86 -15.80 -3.93 1.18
C ARG A 86 -16.11 -5.18 0.35
N LEU A 87 -15.16 -6.12 0.27
CA LEU A 87 -15.34 -7.38 -0.48
C LEU A 87 -16.53 -8.18 0.03
N LEU A 88 -16.63 -8.38 1.36
CA LEU A 88 -17.73 -9.16 1.93
C LEU A 88 -19.09 -8.44 1.87
N ARG A 89 -19.11 -7.11 1.89
CA ARG A 89 -20.33 -6.35 1.60
C ARG A 89 -20.80 -6.54 0.16
N THR A 90 -19.89 -6.62 -0.80
CA THR A 90 -20.23 -6.94 -2.19
C THR A 90 -20.83 -8.34 -2.28
N VAL A 91 -20.26 -9.33 -1.57
CA VAL A 91 -20.85 -10.67 -1.47
C VAL A 91 -22.28 -10.61 -0.93
N GLN A 92 -22.54 -9.86 0.14
CA GLN A 92 -23.89 -9.71 0.70
C GLN A 92 -24.89 -9.05 -0.26
N GLN A 93 -24.42 -8.24 -1.21
CA GLN A 93 -25.26 -7.59 -2.21
C GLN A 93 -25.52 -8.48 -3.43
N GLU A 94 -24.55 -9.28 -3.84
CA GLU A 94 -24.58 -10.09 -5.06
C GLU A 94 -25.10 -11.52 -4.83
N VAL A 95 -24.85 -12.09 -3.64
CA VAL A 95 -25.18 -13.47 -3.27
C VAL A 95 -26.29 -13.46 -2.23
N ARG A 96 -27.38 -14.19 -2.50
CA ARG A 96 -28.50 -14.30 -1.55
C ARG A 96 -28.07 -14.98 -0.27
N GLU A 97 -28.65 -14.62 0.85
CA GLU A 97 -28.29 -15.14 2.17
C GLU A 97 -28.36 -16.67 2.25
N GLU A 98 -29.36 -17.26 1.59
CA GLU A 98 -29.53 -18.72 1.47
C GLU A 98 -28.39 -19.43 0.75
N ASP A 99 -27.65 -18.69 -0.12
CA ASP A 99 -26.53 -19.19 -0.92
C ASP A 99 -25.14 -18.94 -0.26
N TRP A 100 -25.05 -18.26 0.89
CA TRP A 100 -23.76 -18.02 1.60
C TRP A 100 -23.05 -19.29 2.07
N PRO A 101 -23.73 -20.41 2.37
CA PRO A 101 -23.07 -21.69 2.61
C PRO A 101 -22.41 -22.31 1.36
N ASP A 102 -22.79 -21.88 0.16
CA ASP A 102 -22.19 -22.31 -1.10
C ASP A 102 -20.84 -21.59 -1.31
N GLU A 103 -19.75 -22.31 -1.03
CA GLU A 103 -18.40 -21.77 -1.10
C GLU A 103 -18.03 -21.28 -2.50
N GLU A 104 -18.49 -21.95 -3.54
CA GLU A 104 -18.14 -21.58 -4.93
C GLU A 104 -18.80 -20.26 -5.33
N ARG A 105 -20.03 -20.01 -4.92
CA ARG A 105 -20.70 -18.74 -5.19
C ARG A 105 -20.04 -17.57 -4.46
N VAL A 106 -19.72 -17.75 -3.19
CA VAL A 106 -19.03 -16.71 -2.40
C VAL A 106 -17.64 -16.46 -2.97
N ARG A 107 -16.89 -17.52 -3.30
CA ARG A 107 -15.58 -17.44 -3.93
C ARG A 107 -15.65 -16.68 -5.26
N ALA A 108 -16.62 -16.99 -6.10
CA ALA A 108 -16.80 -16.33 -7.41
C ALA A 108 -17.04 -14.83 -7.27
N SER A 109 -17.87 -14.38 -6.31
CA SER A 109 -18.10 -12.97 -6.05
C SER A 109 -16.84 -12.27 -5.52
N ILE A 110 -16.11 -12.88 -4.56
CA ILE A 110 -14.83 -12.36 -4.07
C ILE A 110 -13.81 -12.24 -5.21
N ARG A 111 -13.65 -13.29 -6.03
CA ARG A 111 -12.76 -13.28 -7.21
C ARG A 111 -13.14 -12.17 -8.18
N GLY A 112 -14.42 -11.99 -8.46
CA GLY A 112 -14.93 -10.94 -9.34
C GLY A 112 -14.51 -9.55 -8.84
N SER A 113 -14.70 -9.29 -7.56
CA SER A 113 -14.34 -8.02 -6.92
C SER A 113 -12.83 -7.76 -6.93
N ILE A 114 -12.02 -8.77 -6.60
CA ILE A 114 -10.54 -8.66 -6.64
C ILE A 114 -10.07 -8.44 -8.09
N ARG A 115 -10.61 -9.19 -9.04
CA ARG A 115 -10.30 -9.05 -10.47
C ARG A 115 -10.61 -7.64 -10.99
N GLN A 116 -11.68 -7.02 -10.52
CA GLN A 116 -12.02 -5.65 -10.87
C GLN A 116 -10.96 -4.66 -10.36
N ILE A 117 -10.49 -4.81 -9.12
CA ILE A 117 -9.39 -3.99 -8.57
C ILE A 117 -8.11 -4.20 -9.37
N CYS A 118 -7.83 -5.44 -9.80
CA CYS A 118 -6.66 -5.82 -10.57
C CYS A 118 -6.79 -5.55 -12.09
N SER A 119 -7.84 -4.88 -12.56
CA SER A 119 -8.15 -4.74 -13.98
C SER A 119 -7.14 -3.92 -14.78
N LYS A 120 -6.36 -3.06 -14.12
CA LYS A 120 -5.37 -2.20 -14.76
C LYS A 120 -4.07 -2.95 -14.99
N THR A 121 -3.88 -3.48 -16.18
CA THR A 121 -2.67 -4.19 -16.60
C THR A 121 -2.22 -3.72 -17.98
N ALA A 122 -0.90 -3.55 -18.19
CA ALA A 122 -0.35 -3.16 -19.48
C ALA A 122 1.10 -3.66 -19.62
N ALA A 123 1.33 -4.61 -20.51
CA ALA A 123 2.67 -5.10 -20.82
C ALA A 123 3.42 -4.15 -21.76
N ILE A 124 4.75 -4.27 -21.78
CA ILE A 124 5.62 -3.53 -22.72
C ILE A 124 5.26 -3.90 -24.16
N GLN A 125 5.11 -2.86 -25.00
CA GLN A 125 5.00 -3.02 -26.43
C GLN A 125 6.30 -2.54 -27.06
N PRO A 126 7.03 -3.36 -27.86
CA PRO A 126 8.23 -2.94 -28.56
C PRO A 126 7.99 -1.72 -29.47
N GLY A 127 9.04 -0.91 -29.65
CA GLY A 127 8.97 0.22 -30.58
C GLY A 127 8.96 -0.24 -32.04
N VAL A 128 8.28 0.52 -32.90
CA VAL A 128 8.17 0.22 -34.33
C VAL A 128 9.12 1.12 -35.18
N LEU A 129 9.02 2.44 -34.99
CA LEU A 129 9.82 3.42 -35.72
C LEU A 129 11.05 3.90 -34.97
N LYS A 130 10.98 3.85 -33.64
CA LYS A 130 12.05 4.19 -32.69
C LYS A 130 12.06 3.19 -31.56
N PRO A 131 13.20 3.03 -30.85
CA PRO A 131 13.22 2.14 -29.68
C PRO A 131 12.22 2.58 -28.62
N ARG A 132 11.58 1.61 -27.97
CA ARG A 132 10.87 1.84 -26.73
C ARG A 132 11.89 1.84 -25.60
N VAL A 133 12.07 2.96 -24.94
CA VAL A 133 12.99 3.11 -23.81
C VAL A 133 12.25 2.83 -22.51
N VAL A 134 12.74 1.85 -21.76
CA VAL A 134 12.11 1.35 -20.51
C VAL A 134 13.10 1.46 -19.37
N ALA A 135 12.82 2.28 -18.37
CA ALA A 135 13.63 2.40 -17.16
C ALA A 135 13.01 1.64 -15.99
N LEU A 136 13.79 0.80 -15.31
CA LEU A 136 13.38 0.16 -14.07
C LEU A 136 13.90 0.95 -12.87
N ILE A 137 13.00 1.35 -11.99
CA ILE A 137 13.29 2.11 -10.76
C ILE A 137 12.78 1.38 -9.52
N GLY A 138 13.22 1.78 -8.35
CA GLY A 138 12.73 1.23 -7.08
C GLY A 138 13.84 1.00 -6.06
N PRO A 139 13.50 0.47 -4.87
CA PRO A 139 14.43 0.23 -3.78
C PRO A 139 15.57 -0.73 -4.13
N THR A 140 16.58 -0.79 -3.25
CA THR A 140 17.65 -1.78 -3.36
C THR A 140 17.11 -3.19 -3.05
N GLY A 141 17.58 -4.20 -3.80
CA GLY A 141 17.27 -5.61 -3.53
C GLY A 141 15.88 -6.09 -4.00
N VAL A 142 15.08 -5.23 -4.65
CA VAL A 142 13.75 -5.62 -5.18
C VAL A 142 13.81 -6.41 -6.48
N GLY A 143 15.00 -6.66 -7.07
CA GLY A 143 15.13 -7.49 -8.27
C GLY A 143 15.12 -6.75 -9.60
N LYS A 144 15.45 -5.44 -9.68
CA LYS A 144 15.47 -4.66 -10.93
C LYS A 144 16.35 -5.29 -12.01
N THR A 145 17.63 -5.49 -11.71
CA THR A 145 18.61 -6.07 -12.64
C THR A 145 18.19 -7.46 -13.13
N THR A 146 17.70 -8.31 -12.22
CA THR A 146 17.20 -9.66 -12.57
C THR A 146 15.94 -9.57 -13.45
N THR A 147 15.02 -8.66 -13.16
CA THR A 147 13.83 -8.44 -13.97
C THR A 147 14.20 -7.97 -15.39
N ILE A 148 15.20 -7.08 -15.51
CA ILE A 148 15.74 -6.67 -16.84
C ILE A 148 16.29 -7.87 -17.58
N GLY A 149 17.08 -8.73 -16.91
CA GLY A 149 17.61 -9.96 -17.52
C GLY A 149 16.49 -10.85 -18.07
N LYS A 150 15.44 -11.07 -17.30
CA LYS A 150 14.26 -11.87 -17.74
C LYS A 150 13.56 -11.23 -18.93
N LEU A 151 13.25 -9.93 -18.84
CA LEU A 151 12.60 -9.20 -19.94
C LEU A 151 13.44 -9.22 -21.22
N ALA A 152 14.75 -8.94 -21.09
CA ALA A 152 15.67 -8.93 -22.21
C ALA A 152 15.76 -10.31 -22.88
N ALA A 153 15.85 -11.38 -22.09
CA ALA A 153 15.87 -12.72 -22.61
C ALA A 153 14.55 -13.11 -23.29
N GLY A 154 13.40 -12.80 -22.68
CA GLY A 154 12.08 -13.01 -23.28
C GLY A 154 11.95 -12.30 -24.61
N PHE A 155 12.21 -11.01 -24.66
CA PHE A 155 12.10 -10.25 -25.91
C PHE A 155 13.15 -10.63 -26.97
N SER A 156 14.41 -10.87 -26.58
CA SER A 156 15.47 -11.15 -27.54
C SER A 156 15.45 -12.61 -28.02
N ILE A 157 15.34 -13.58 -27.10
CA ILE A 157 15.44 -15.00 -27.45
C ILE A 157 14.11 -15.55 -27.94
N VAL A 158 12.99 -15.24 -27.25
CA VAL A 158 11.67 -15.79 -27.57
C VAL A 158 11.02 -14.98 -28.69
N ASP A 159 10.89 -13.66 -28.50
CA ASP A 159 10.19 -12.78 -29.45
C ASP A 159 11.06 -12.29 -30.60
N LYS A 160 12.37 -12.63 -30.60
CA LYS A 160 13.35 -12.25 -31.64
C LYS A 160 13.45 -10.74 -31.87
N ARG A 161 13.26 -9.93 -30.82
CA ARG A 161 13.37 -8.47 -30.88
C ARG A 161 14.82 -8.00 -30.69
N ARG A 162 15.14 -6.88 -31.29
CA ARG A 162 16.44 -6.22 -31.11
C ARG A 162 16.43 -5.41 -29.83
N VAL A 163 17.22 -5.86 -28.84
CA VAL A 163 17.27 -5.30 -27.50
C VAL A 163 18.65 -4.72 -27.22
N ALA A 164 18.73 -3.67 -26.41
CA ALA A 164 19.95 -3.20 -25.78
C ALA A 164 19.73 -2.98 -24.28
N LEU A 165 20.79 -3.15 -23.51
CA LEU A 165 20.80 -2.93 -22.06
C LEU A 165 21.72 -1.75 -21.72
N ILE A 166 21.30 -0.88 -20.84
CA ILE A 166 22.11 0.22 -20.31
C ILE A 166 22.02 0.17 -18.78
N THR A 167 23.16 0.17 -18.08
CA THR A 167 23.14 0.29 -16.62
C THR A 167 23.71 1.61 -16.15
N ALA A 168 23.00 2.26 -15.25
CA ALA A 168 23.42 3.42 -14.47
C ALA A 168 23.68 3.01 -12.99
N ASP A 169 23.60 1.72 -12.62
CA ASP A 169 23.95 1.23 -11.27
C ASP A 169 25.46 0.97 -11.14
N THR A 170 26.24 2.03 -11.20
CA THR A 170 27.70 1.96 -11.08
C THR A 170 28.21 1.90 -9.64
N TYR A 171 27.34 2.11 -8.67
CA TYR A 171 27.68 2.00 -7.24
C TYR A 171 27.91 0.55 -6.80
N ARG A 172 27.30 -0.40 -7.50
CA ARG A 172 27.36 -1.83 -7.18
C ARG A 172 28.09 -2.57 -8.32
N VAL A 173 29.40 -2.77 -8.17
CA VAL A 173 30.21 -3.47 -9.18
C VAL A 173 29.57 -4.80 -9.58
N ALA A 174 29.11 -5.60 -8.60
CA ALA A 174 28.47 -6.86 -8.87
C ALA A 174 27.15 -6.75 -9.69
N ALA A 175 26.43 -5.62 -9.64
CA ALA A 175 25.24 -5.42 -10.47
C ALA A 175 25.60 -5.16 -11.93
N VAL A 176 26.68 -4.40 -12.16
CA VAL A 176 27.23 -4.17 -13.52
C VAL A 176 27.68 -5.49 -14.14
N ASP A 177 28.44 -6.30 -13.40
CA ASP A 177 28.94 -7.60 -13.88
C ASP A 177 27.78 -8.56 -14.13
N GLN A 178 26.78 -8.59 -13.26
CA GLN A 178 25.57 -9.39 -13.45
C GLN A 178 24.85 -9.01 -14.76
N LEU A 179 24.65 -7.72 -15.03
CA LEU A 179 23.96 -7.28 -16.25
C LEU A 179 24.78 -7.59 -17.49
N LYS A 180 26.11 -7.45 -17.45
CA LYS A 180 27.01 -7.85 -18.54
C LYS A 180 26.92 -9.34 -18.82
N THR A 181 26.94 -10.18 -17.77
CA THR A 181 26.77 -11.63 -17.92
C THR A 181 25.44 -11.98 -18.57
N PHE A 182 24.35 -11.32 -18.19
CA PHE A 182 23.07 -11.50 -18.89
C PHE A 182 23.17 -11.10 -20.36
N GLY A 183 23.77 -9.93 -20.65
CA GLY A 183 23.95 -9.47 -22.04
C GLY A 183 24.78 -10.44 -22.89
N GLU A 184 25.84 -10.99 -22.35
CA GLU A 184 26.69 -12.01 -23.02
C GLU A 184 25.92 -13.29 -23.31
N ILE A 185 25.18 -13.82 -22.32
CA ILE A 185 24.39 -15.05 -22.48
C ILE A 185 23.26 -14.85 -23.50
N ILE A 186 22.59 -13.70 -23.46
CA ILE A 186 21.44 -13.40 -24.32
C ILE A 186 21.89 -12.94 -25.73
N GLY A 187 23.15 -12.50 -25.87
CA GLY A 187 23.69 -11.95 -27.13
C GLY A 187 23.20 -10.51 -27.42
N VAL A 188 23.00 -9.68 -26.40
CA VAL A 188 22.58 -8.28 -26.53
C VAL A 188 23.65 -7.31 -26.02
N PRO A 189 23.82 -6.11 -26.64
CA PRO A 189 24.80 -5.13 -26.18
C PRO A 189 24.44 -4.58 -24.79
N VAL A 190 25.49 -4.37 -23.96
CA VAL A 190 25.37 -3.76 -22.63
C VAL A 190 26.28 -2.55 -22.56
N GLU A 191 25.72 -1.39 -22.22
CA GLU A 191 26.50 -0.17 -21.95
C GLU A 191 26.44 0.22 -20.47
N VAL A 192 27.56 0.71 -19.95
CA VAL A 192 27.67 1.26 -18.59
C VAL A 192 27.80 2.76 -18.68
N VAL A 193 26.91 3.48 -17.98
CA VAL A 193 26.87 4.94 -17.98
C VAL A 193 27.00 5.49 -16.57
N MET A 194 27.78 6.56 -16.41
CA MET A 194 28.05 7.17 -15.10
C MET A 194 27.34 8.50 -14.89
N THR A 195 26.87 9.12 -15.96
CA THR A 195 26.26 10.44 -15.90
C THR A 195 24.95 10.49 -16.69
N PRO A 196 24.02 11.40 -16.35
CA PRO A 196 22.82 11.61 -17.13
C PRO A 196 23.08 11.94 -18.61
N SER A 197 24.18 12.66 -18.93
CA SER A 197 24.54 12.97 -20.29
C SER A 197 24.99 11.75 -21.07
N SER A 198 25.86 10.91 -20.48
CA SER A 198 26.30 9.67 -21.12
C SER A 198 25.15 8.66 -21.31
N LEU A 199 24.10 8.70 -20.45
CA LEU A 199 22.90 7.91 -20.67
C LEU A 199 22.14 8.33 -21.93
N LYS A 200 21.98 9.63 -22.14
CA LYS A 200 21.34 10.15 -23.36
C LYS A 200 22.12 9.75 -24.63
N GLU A 201 23.45 9.82 -24.60
CA GLU A 201 24.32 9.39 -25.70
C GLU A 201 24.23 7.88 -25.95
N ALA A 202 24.19 7.08 -24.90
CA ALA A 202 24.01 5.63 -25.01
C ALA A 202 22.69 5.27 -25.70
N ILE A 203 21.57 5.90 -25.28
CA ILE A 203 20.27 5.74 -25.96
C ILE A 203 20.36 6.12 -27.44
N ALA A 204 21.06 7.18 -27.77
CA ALA A 204 21.24 7.63 -29.17
C ALA A 204 22.04 6.62 -30.01
N ARG A 205 22.99 5.90 -29.43
CA ARG A 205 23.76 4.86 -30.14
C ARG A 205 22.93 3.60 -30.47
N HIS A 206 21.83 3.37 -29.75
CA HIS A 206 20.98 2.20 -29.92
C HIS A 206 19.64 2.49 -30.63
N GLN A 207 19.59 3.49 -31.49
CA GLN A 207 18.36 3.84 -32.23
C GLN A 207 17.92 2.75 -33.25
N ASP A 208 18.80 1.80 -33.56
CA ASP A 208 18.49 0.63 -34.39
C ASP A 208 17.73 -0.48 -33.63
N LYS A 209 17.61 -0.37 -32.31
CA LYS A 209 16.93 -1.34 -31.47
C LYS A 209 15.42 -1.09 -31.40
N GLU A 210 14.66 -2.12 -31.01
CA GLU A 210 13.22 -2.03 -30.75
C GLU A 210 12.94 -1.75 -29.28
N LEU A 211 13.86 -2.19 -28.40
CA LEU A 211 13.77 -2.03 -26.94
C LEU A 211 15.14 -1.62 -26.36
N ILE A 212 15.11 -0.67 -25.45
CA ILE A 212 16.26 -0.29 -24.62
C ILE A 212 15.83 -0.38 -23.16
N PHE A 213 16.44 -1.27 -22.39
CA PHE A 213 16.21 -1.36 -20.95
C PHE A 213 17.30 -0.61 -20.20
N ILE A 214 16.88 0.22 -19.24
CA ILE A 214 17.76 0.99 -18.37
C ILE A 214 17.67 0.44 -16.94
N ASP A 215 18.77 -0.13 -16.44
CA ASP A 215 18.94 -0.53 -15.06
C ASP A 215 19.40 0.66 -14.23
N THR A 216 18.62 1.07 -13.24
CA THR A 216 18.97 2.16 -12.34
C THR A 216 19.45 1.64 -11.00
N ALA A 217 20.32 2.41 -10.34
CA ALA A 217 20.72 2.10 -8.98
C ALA A 217 19.52 2.00 -8.03
N GLY A 218 19.51 0.99 -7.17
CA GLY A 218 18.53 0.89 -6.11
C GLY A 218 18.62 2.10 -5.17
N ARG A 219 17.52 2.81 -5.01
CA ARG A 219 17.48 4.04 -4.21
C ARG A 219 16.56 3.87 -3.00
N SER A 220 17.11 4.23 -1.84
CA SER A 220 16.27 4.30 -0.65
C SER A 220 15.26 5.43 -0.79
N PRO A 221 13.97 5.17 -0.56
CA PRO A 221 12.93 6.21 -0.64
C PRO A 221 13.12 7.34 0.38
N HIS A 222 13.94 7.13 1.40
CA HIS A 222 14.18 8.09 2.49
C HIS A 222 15.33 9.09 2.21
N HIS A 223 16.14 8.86 1.16
CA HIS A 223 17.28 9.73 0.83
C HIS A 223 16.97 10.67 -0.34
N GLU A 224 16.78 11.97 -0.02
CA GLU A 224 16.45 12.99 -1.01
C GLU A 224 17.50 13.13 -2.13
N LEU A 225 18.79 13.07 -1.77
CA LEU A 225 19.88 13.16 -2.74
C LEU A 225 19.78 12.04 -3.79
N HIS A 226 19.55 10.82 -3.35
CA HIS A 226 19.42 9.67 -4.25
C HIS A 226 18.18 9.79 -5.16
N MET A 227 17.08 10.33 -4.64
CA MET A 227 15.87 10.57 -5.44
C MET A 227 16.12 11.70 -6.47
N SER A 228 16.89 12.73 -6.09
CA SER A 228 17.27 13.81 -7.00
C SER A 228 18.17 13.32 -8.13
N GLU A 229 19.16 12.48 -7.83
CA GLU A 229 19.99 11.83 -8.86
C GLU A 229 19.15 10.99 -9.83
N LEU A 230 18.25 10.17 -9.32
CA LEU A 230 17.34 9.35 -10.14
C LEU A 230 16.53 10.24 -11.10
N ARG A 231 15.97 11.35 -10.59
CA ARG A 231 15.23 12.30 -11.42
C ARG A 231 16.10 12.87 -12.55
N ALA A 232 17.34 13.26 -12.25
CA ALA A 232 18.26 13.79 -13.25
C ALA A 232 18.56 12.77 -14.36
N PHE A 233 18.71 11.48 -14.01
CA PHE A 233 18.86 10.41 -15.00
C PHE A 233 17.60 10.24 -15.87
N LEU A 234 16.41 10.18 -15.25
CA LEU A 234 15.14 10.03 -15.96
C LEU A 234 14.81 11.25 -16.84
N GLU A 235 15.10 12.47 -16.40
CA GLU A 235 14.93 13.70 -17.19
C GLU A 235 15.79 13.70 -18.46
N LYS A 236 17.00 13.15 -18.40
CA LYS A 236 17.89 13.06 -19.57
C LYS A 236 17.56 11.87 -20.46
N ALA A 237 17.16 10.75 -19.88
CA ALA A 237 16.78 9.54 -20.61
C ALA A 237 15.44 9.69 -21.33
N GLN A 238 14.49 10.44 -20.75
CA GLN A 238 13.10 10.57 -21.22
C GLN A 238 12.51 9.22 -21.62
N PRO A 239 12.49 8.23 -20.69
CA PRO A 239 11.99 6.91 -21.03
C PRO A 239 10.51 6.95 -21.41
N ASP A 240 10.11 6.12 -22.37
CA ASP A 240 8.71 5.94 -22.73
C ASP A 240 7.93 5.26 -21.60
N LEU A 241 8.58 4.36 -20.85
CA LEU A 241 8.03 3.69 -19.68
C LEU A 241 9.01 3.75 -18.50
N THR A 242 8.51 4.14 -17.35
CA THR A 242 9.24 4.04 -16.08
C THR A 242 8.52 3.04 -15.20
N MET A 243 9.14 1.90 -14.94
CA MET A 243 8.55 0.79 -14.19
C MET A 243 9.05 0.80 -12.75
N LEU A 244 8.15 0.97 -11.80
CA LEU A 244 8.47 0.82 -10.38
C LEU A 244 8.45 -0.65 -10.02
N VAL A 245 9.62 -1.18 -9.68
CA VAL A 245 9.79 -2.56 -9.21
C VAL A 245 9.67 -2.60 -7.70
N MET A 246 8.78 -3.43 -7.20
CA MET A 246 8.52 -3.61 -5.78
C MET A 246 8.46 -5.11 -5.45
N SER A 247 8.98 -5.49 -4.27
CA SER A 247 8.88 -6.86 -3.79
C SER A 247 7.53 -7.12 -3.14
N ALA A 248 6.86 -8.18 -3.53
CA ALA A 248 5.59 -8.63 -2.92
C ALA A 248 5.75 -9.06 -1.45
N ALA A 249 6.97 -9.46 -1.05
CA ALA A 249 7.29 -9.80 0.33
C ALA A 249 7.46 -8.57 1.25
N THR A 250 7.27 -7.34 0.72
CA THR A 250 7.32 -6.10 1.51
C THR A 250 6.02 -5.91 2.28
N GLN A 251 6.12 -5.45 3.54
CA GLN A 251 4.92 -5.14 4.34
C GLN A 251 4.07 -4.03 3.70
N ALA A 252 2.76 -4.11 3.86
CA ALA A 252 1.81 -3.20 3.20
C ALA A 252 2.08 -1.71 3.47
N ALA A 253 2.46 -1.35 4.71
CA ALA A 253 2.77 0.02 5.08
C ALA A 253 4.03 0.56 4.39
N ASP A 254 5.05 -0.29 4.22
CA ASP A 254 6.29 0.09 3.55
C ASP A 254 6.11 0.11 2.03
N LEU A 255 5.32 -0.84 1.48
CA LEU A 255 4.95 -0.86 0.07
C LEU A 255 4.23 0.44 -0.34
N ALA A 256 3.29 0.91 0.50
CA ALA A 256 2.59 2.17 0.28
C ALA A 256 3.54 3.37 0.29
N LYS A 257 4.45 3.46 1.27
CA LYS A 257 5.46 4.54 1.34
C LYS A 257 6.42 4.54 0.15
N ILE A 258 6.86 3.33 -0.28
CA ILE A 258 7.68 3.20 -1.49
C ILE A 258 6.91 3.75 -2.69
N TYR A 259 5.67 3.31 -2.87
CA TYR A 259 4.82 3.79 -3.97
C TYR A 259 4.68 5.31 -3.95
N GLU A 260 4.27 5.91 -2.82
CA GLU A 260 4.08 7.36 -2.68
C GLU A 260 5.33 8.14 -3.10
N ARG A 261 6.50 7.63 -2.75
CA ARG A 261 7.77 8.29 -3.03
C ARG A 261 8.19 8.26 -4.50
N PHE A 262 7.86 7.17 -5.20
CA PHE A 262 8.20 6.98 -6.60
C PHE A 262 7.05 7.29 -7.57
N ALA A 263 5.81 7.49 -7.08
CA ALA A 263 4.60 7.59 -7.91
C ALA A 263 4.71 8.61 -9.04
N ASN A 264 5.23 9.81 -8.74
CA ASN A 264 5.38 10.90 -9.73
C ASN A 264 6.41 10.60 -10.84
N LEU A 265 7.20 9.55 -10.69
CA LEU A 265 8.21 9.10 -11.68
C LEU A 265 7.75 7.85 -12.42
N THR A 266 6.66 7.24 -12.00
CA THR A 266 6.24 5.90 -12.38
C THR A 266 5.11 5.93 -13.40
N THR A 267 5.19 5.08 -14.41
CA THR A 267 4.12 4.84 -15.39
C THR A 267 3.50 3.46 -15.23
N HIS A 268 4.26 2.46 -14.74
CA HIS A 268 3.84 1.07 -14.61
C HIS A 268 4.42 0.46 -13.34
N LEU A 269 3.76 -0.58 -12.83
CA LEU A 269 4.19 -1.35 -11.67
C LEU A 269 4.70 -2.73 -12.10
N VAL A 270 5.70 -3.22 -11.38
CA VAL A 270 6.19 -4.61 -11.48
C VAL A 270 6.30 -5.17 -10.06
N PHE A 271 5.68 -6.31 -9.82
CA PHE A 271 5.82 -7.01 -8.55
C PHE A 271 6.74 -8.21 -8.71
N THR A 272 7.72 -8.31 -7.81
CA THR A 272 8.70 -9.39 -7.81
C THR A 272 8.55 -10.23 -6.55
N LYS A 273 9.18 -11.42 -6.55
CA LYS A 273 9.27 -12.30 -5.38
C LYS A 273 7.88 -12.75 -4.90
N MET A 274 7.02 -13.06 -5.86
CA MET A 274 5.69 -13.59 -5.58
C MET A 274 5.77 -14.97 -4.91
N ASP A 275 6.85 -15.70 -5.17
CA ASP A 275 7.23 -17.00 -4.57
C ASP A 275 7.71 -16.89 -3.13
N GLU A 276 8.15 -15.72 -2.67
CA GLU A 276 8.66 -15.49 -1.32
C GLU A 276 7.57 -15.08 -0.31
N THR A 277 6.30 -14.98 -0.72
CA THR A 277 5.22 -14.53 0.17
C THR A 277 3.91 -15.30 -0.02
N VAL A 278 3.21 -15.53 1.09
CA VAL A 278 1.83 -16.02 1.10
C VAL A 278 0.81 -14.87 1.21
N CYS A 279 1.29 -13.64 1.44
CA CYS A 279 0.47 -12.46 1.71
C CYS A 279 0.24 -11.60 0.45
N GLY A 280 -0.32 -12.17 -0.61
CA GLY A 280 -0.64 -11.44 -1.85
C GLY A 280 -1.59 -10.25 -1.68
N GLY A 281 -2.34 -10.20 -0.57
CA GLY A 281 -3.27 -9.10 -0.27
C GLY A 281 -2.61 -7.74 -0.02
N THR A 282 -1.30 -7.71 0.27
CA THR A 282 -0.55 -6.45 0.37
C THR A 282 -0.55 -5.70 -0.96
N ILE A 283 -0.41 -6.44 -2.08
CA ILE A 283 -0.48 -5.91 -3.44
C ILE A 283 -1.88 -5.35 -3.71
N LEU A 284 -2.94 -6.10 -3.36
CA LEU A 284 -4.32 -5.67 -3.56
C LEU A 284 -4.61 -4.33 -2.86
N SER A 285 -4.09 -4.15 -1.64
CA SER A 285 -4.24 -2.91 -0.89
C SER A 285 -3.57 -1.71 -1.57
N LEU A 286 -2.50 -1.93 -2.32
CA LEU A 286 -1.86 -0.91 -3.14
C LEU A 286 -2.65 -0.66 -4.43
N LEU A 287 -3.06 -1.71 -5.14
CA LEU A 287 -3.79 -1.62 -6.41
C LEU A 287 -5.14 -0.90 -6.25
N ASP A 288 -5.75 -1.03 -5.07
CA ASP A 288 -6.98 -0.31 -4.73
C ASP A 288 -6.81 1.22 -4.66
N ARG A 289 -5.57 1.71 -4.51
CA ARG A 289 -5.25 3.14 -4.32
C ARG A 289 -4.53 3.76 -5.51
N THR A 290 -4.16 2.97 -6.52
CA THR A 290 -3.40 3.44 -7.68
C THR A 290 -4.17 3.27 -8.98
N GLU A 291 -3.95 4.20 -9.89
CA GLU A 291 -4.43 4.11 -11.27
C GLU A 291 -3.37 3.49 -12.22
N LEU A 292 -2.15 3.24 -11.71
CA LEU A 292 -1.04 2.74 -12.53
C LEU A 292 -1.25 1.26 -12.88
N PRO A 293 -1.03 0.86 -14.15
CA PRO A 293 -1.15 -0.51 -14.56
C PRO A 293 0.01 -1.38 -14.04
N VAL A 294 -0.29 -2.64 -13.73
CA VAL A 294 0.73 -3.66 -13.49
C VAL A 294 1.18 -4.24 -14.81
N ALA A 295 2.48 -4.26 -15.07
CA ALA A 295 3.04 -4.76 -16.31
C ALA A 295 3.44 -6.25 -16.20
N TYR A 296 4.19 -6.59 -15.16
CA TYR A 296 4.73 -7.93 -14.96
C TYR A 296 4.73 -8.32 -13.48
N ILE A 297 4.76 -9.64 -13.28
CA ILE A 297 5.03 -10.27 -11.98
C ILE A 297 6.19 -11.25 -12.16
N THR A 298 7.02 -11.45 -11.11
CA THR A 298 8.04 -12.51 -11.09
C THR A 298 7.85 -13.41 -9.89
N ASN A 299 8.03 -14.72 -10.12
CA ASN A 299 7.69 -15.79 -9.19
C ASN A 299 8.80 -16.81 -9.01
N GLY A 300 10.08 -16.40 -9.15
CA GLY A 300 11.23 -17.25 -8.95
C GLY A 300 12.52 -16.62 -9.45
N GLN A 301 13.60 -17.39 -9.58
CA GLN A 301 14.95 -16.94 -9.90
C GLN A 301 15.43 -17.27 -11.31
N ASN A 302 14.72 -18.14 -12.05
CA ASN A 302 15.14 -18.58 -13.38
C ASN A 302 14.95 -17.48 -14.42
N VAL A 303 15.89 -17.39 -15.35
CA VAL A 303 15.89 -16.47 -16.48
C VAL A 303 15.89 -17.29 -17.77
N PRO A 304 14.91 -17.14 -18.65
CA PRO A 304 13.85 -16.11 -18.68
C PRO A 304 12.53 -16.49 -17.98
N ASP A 305 12.38 -17.71 -17.48
CA ASP A 305 11.08 -18.37 -17.30
C ASP A 305 10.20 -17.77 -16.17
N ASP A 306 10.81 -17.34 -15.06
CA ASP A 306 10.08 -16.91 -13.87
C ASP A 306 9.62 -15.44 -13.95
N ILE A 307 9.03 -15.05 -15.09
CA ILE A 307 8.36 -13.77 -15.30
C ILE A 307 7.09 -13.96 -16.12
N GLU A 308 6.03 -13.31 -15.70
CA GLU A 308 4.75 -13.39 -16.38
C GLU A 308 4.21 -11.99 -16.69
N VAL A 309 3.53 -11.85 -17.82
CA VAL A 309 2.69 -10.68 -18.08
C VAL A 309 1.57 -10.65 -17.04
N ALA A 310 1.42 -9.53 -16.36
CA ALA A 310 0.34 -9.35 -15.41
C ALA A 310 -1.01 -9.35 -16.13
N THR A 311 -1.93 -10.18 -15.67
CA THR A 311 -3.34 -10.14 -16.07
C THR A 311 -4.21 -10.07 -14.81
N PRO A 312 -5.45 -9.56 -14.91
CA PRO A 312 -6.36 -9.55 -13.76
C PRO A 312 -6.54 -10.93 -13.14
N GLU A 313 -6.59 -11.96 -13.96
CA GLU A 313 -6.73 -13.37 -13.54
C GLU A 313 -5.52 -13.86 -12.76
N ARG A 314 -4.31 -13.63 -13.27
CA ARG A 314 -3.06 -14.02 -12.61
C ARG A 314 -2.89 -13.31 -11.28
N LEU A 315 -3.09 -11.99 -11.25
CA LEU A 315 -3.02 -11.21 -10.03
C LEU A 315 -4.03 -11.71 -8.98
N THR A 316 -5.27 -11.97 -9.38
CA THR A 316 -6.31 -12.51 -8.49
C THR A 316 -5.90 -13.85 -7.90
N ARG A 317 -5.36 -14.75 -8.72
CA ARG A 317 -4.87 -16.08 -8.29
C ARG A 317 -3.76 -15.95 -7.24
N TYR A 318 -2.73 -15.13 -7.49
CA TYR A 318 -1.68 -14.90 -6.52
C TYR A 318 -2.18 -14.28 -5.21
N ILE A 319 -3.12 -13.33 -5.28
CA ILE A 319 -3.71 -12.68 -4.10
C ILE A 319 -4.48 -13.67 -3.25
N LEU A 320 -5.26 -14.55 -3.86
CA LEU A 320 -6.04 -15.58 -3.16
C LEU A 320 -5.20 -16.81 -2.78
N GLY A 321 -3.99 -16.96 -3.35
CA GLY A 321 -3.12 -18.11 -3.14
C GLY A 321 -3.71 -19.39 -3.74
N GLU A 322 -4.32 -19.27 -4.91
CA GLU A 322 -4.84 -20.41 -5.67
C GLU A 322 -3.69 -20.99 -6.51
N GLU A 323 -3.51 -22.30 -6.45
CA GLU A 323 -2.56 -23.06 -7.28
C GLU A 323 -3.09 -23.18 -8.71
N ASP A 324 -2.17 -23.46 -9.67
CA ASP A 324 -2.51 -23.67 -11.08
C ASP A 324 -3.33 -24.91 -11.32
#